data_bc925fe7d5640a8e6560485b3ef797c6
#
_entry.id   bc925fe7d5640a8e6560485b3ef797c6
#
_cell.length_a   1.000
_cell.length_b   1.000
_cell.length_c   1.000
_cell.angle_alpha   90.00
_cell.angle_beta   90.00
_cell.angle_gamma   90.00
#
_symmetry.space_group_name_H-M   'P 1'
#
loop_
_entity.id
_entity.type
_entity.pdbx_description
1 polymer ?
#
loop_
_entity_poly.entity_id
_entity_poly.type
_entity_poly.pdbx_seq_one_letter_code
_entity_poly.pdbx_strand_id
1 'polypeptide(L)'
;EEKPDAIVDVATLTGSARVALGERIVPVMGDDGLVRRVIELAGGVGESMWAMPLPPELRSVLDSEVADIANAKPGHTAGGMLVAAHFLRAFVGTRGEGTDAAPIPWAHLDIAGAANNSGAPFGTNGKGPTGIAVRTLLALTEDFSRP
;
A
#
# COMPACT_ATOMS: atom_id res chain seq x y z
N GLU A 1 -4.47 -3.74 23.64
CA GLU A 1 -4.29 -3.32 22.23
C GLU A 1 -2.93 -3.77 21.74
N GLU A 2 -2.85 -4.25 20.51
CA GLU A 2 -1.61 -4.60 19.84
C GLU A 2 -0.76 -3.34 19.63
N LYS A 3 0.55 -3.45 19.84
CA LYS A 3 1.51 -2.37 19.59
C LYS A 3 2.52 -2.84 18.53
N PRO A 4 2.13 -2.92 17.26
CA PRO A 4 3.00 -3.47 16.22
C PRO A 4 4.18 -2.53 15.94
N ASP A 5 5.31 -3.11 15.51
CA ASP A 5 6.48 -2.35 15.06
C ASP A 5 6.27 -1.72 13.68
N ALA A 6 5.41 -2.32 12.86
CA ALA A 6 4.99 -1.81 11.55
C ALA A 6 3.64 -2.40 11.16
N ILE A 7 2.93 -1.71 10.27
CA ILE A 7 1.69 -2.19 9.64
C ILE A 7 1.91 -2.22 8.13
N VAL A 8 1.61 -3.37 7.52
CA VAL A 8 1.52 -3.47 6.05
C VAL A 8 0.15 -3.99 5.70
N ASP A 9 -0.58 -3.23 4.89
CA ASP A 9 -1.87 -3.67 4.35
C ASP A 9 -1.80 -3.92 2.85
N VAL A 10 -2.62 -4.85 2.38
CA VAL A 10 -2.69 -5.26 0.98
C VAL A 10 -4.15 -5.27 0.55
N ALA A 11 -4.49 -4.52 -0.48
CA ALA A 11 -5.84 -4.48 -1.01
C ALA A 11 -5.88 -4.31 -2.53
N THR A 12 -6.91 -4.84 -3.15
CA THR A 12 -7.32 -4.49 -4.52
C THR A 12 -8.12 -3.19 -4.49
N LEU A 13 -7.46 -2.09 -4.08
CA LEU A 13 -8.16 -0.90 -3.62
C LEU A 13 -8.69 -0.06 -4.76
N THR A 14 -7.86 0.23 -5.78
CA THR A 14 -8.21 1.24 -6.76
C THR A 14 -8.03 0.83 -8.21
N GLY A 15 -8.99 1.21 -9.06
CA GLY A 15 -8.80 1.14 -10.50
C GLY A 15 -7.72 2.07 -11.03
N SER A 16 -7.44 3.18 -10.31
CA SER A 16 -6.40 4.13 -10.69
C SER A 16 -4.99 3.55 -10.58
N ALA A 17 -4.73 2.66 -9.64
CA ALA A 17 -3.46 1.92 -9.57
C ALA A 17 -3.22 1.10 -10.84
N ARG A 18 -4.26 0.39 -11.31
CA ARG A 18 -4.21 -0.38 -12.56
C ARG A 18 -4.01 0.53 -13.78
N VAL A 19 -4.69 1.68 -13.83
CA VAL A 19 -4.54 2.64 -14.93
C VAL A 19 -3.13 3.23 -14.97
N ALA A 20 -2.55 3.53 -13.80
CA ALA A 20 -1.23 4.16 -13.71
C ALA A 20 -0.07 3.20 -14.00
N LEU A 21 -0.09 1.99 -13.43
CA LEU A 21 1.04 1.05 -13.46
C LEU A 21 0.75 -0.26 -14.21
N GLY A 22 -0.46 -0.42 -14.76
CA GLY A 22 -0.85 -1.61 -15.49
C GLY A 22 -1.13 -2.81 -14.57
N GLU A 23 -0.84 -4.01 -15.08
CA GLU A 23 -1.27 -5.28 -14.47
C GLU A 23 -0.10 -6.11 -13.91
N ARG A 24 1.09 -5.52 -13.75
CA ARG A 24 2.30 -6.26 -13.33
C ARG A 24 3.10 -5.58 -12.25
N ILE A 25 2.85 -4.31 -11.98
CA ILE A 25 3.58 -3.52 -10.99
C ILE A 25 2.62 -3.13 -9.88
N VAL A 26 3.01 -3.36 -8.63
CA VAL A 26 2.25 -2.96 -7.45
C VAL A 26 2.74 -1.59 -6.99
N PRO A 27 1.87 -0.55 -6.95
CA PRO A 27 2.21 0.68 -6.26
C PRO A 27 2.25 0.46 -4.75
N VAL A 28 3.29 1.00 -4.12
CA VAL A 28 3.49 0.96 -2.67
C VAL A 28 3.53 2.39 -2.14
N MET A 29 2.70 2.70 -1.18
CA MET A 29 2.57 4.02 -0.54
C MET A 29 2.72 3.89 0.98
N GLY A 30 3.27 4.91 1.63
CA GLY A 30 3.40 4.90 3.09
C GLY A 30 4.63 5.62 3.57
N ASP A 31 5.23 5.13 4.65
CA ASP A 31 6.44 5.71 5.23
C ASP A 31 7.68 5.27 4.44
N ASP A 32 8.50 6.25 4.06
CA ASP A 32 9.62 6.07 3.12
C ASP A 32 10.56 4.92 3.48
N GLY A 33 10.87 4.74 4.77
CA GLY A 33 11.76 3.68 5.25
C GLY A 33 11.16 2.29 5.00
N LEU A 34 9.89 2.10 5.37
CA LEU A 34 9.19 0.83 5.21
C LEU A 34 8.91 0.55 3.73
N VAL A 35 8.47 1.55 2.96
CA VAL A 35 8.22 1.44 1.51
C VAL A 35 9.48 0.98 0.78
N ARG A 36 10.63 1.61 1.07
CA ARG A 36 11.92 1.23 0.47
C ARG A 36 12.27 -0.23 0.78
N ARG A 37 12.14 -0.63 2.04
CA ARG A 37 12.43 -2.00 2.48
C ARG A 37 11.53 -3.03 1.78
N VAL A 38 10.23 -2.75 1.69
CA VAL A 38 9.28 -3.61 0.96
C VAL A 38 9.68 -3.78 -0.50
N ILE A 39 10.06 -2.70 -1.19
CA ILE A 39 10.44 -2.74 -2.61
C ILE A 39 11.75 -3.49 -2.83
N GLU A 40 12.74 -3.30 -1.96
CA GLU A 40 14.02 -4.05 -2.02
C GLU A 40 13.78 -5.55 -1.87
N LEU A 41 12.98 -5.95 -0.88
CA LEU A 41 12.63 -7.36 -0.67
C LEU A 41 11.80 -7.93 -1.82
N ALA A 42 10.85 -7.16 -2.35
CA ALA A 42 10.07 -7.55 -3.54
C ALA A 42 10.96 -7.84 -4.73
N GLY A 43 11.94 -6.97 -5.01
CA GLY A 43 12.94 -7.19 -6.06
C GLY A 43 13.74 -8.47 -5.87
N GLY A 44 14.14 -8.78 -4.62
CA GLY A 44 14.86 -10.00 -4.26
C GLY A 44 14.08 -11.29 -4.47
N VAL A 45 12.74 -11.23 -4.39
CA VAL A 45 11.86 -12.40 -4.60
C VAL A 45 11.14 -12.39 -5.96
N GLY A 46 11.51 -11.46 -6.85
CA GLY A 46 10.99 -11.38 -8.22
C GLY A 46 9.55 -10.86 -8.31
N GLU A 47 9.12 -10.01 -7.37
CA GLU A 47 7.85 -9.28 -7.42
C GLU A 47 8.12 -7.81 -7.76
N SER A 48 7.42 -7.27 -8.77
CA SER A 48 7.64 -5.90 -9.23
C SER A 48 6.77 -4.93 -8.42
N MET A 49 7.42 -4.04 -7.68
CA MET A 49 6.78 -3.01 -6.87
C MET A 49 7.41 -1.64 -7.13
N TRP A 50 6.64 -0.57 -6.97
CA TRP A 50 7.09 0.79 -7.23
C TRP A 50 6.59 1.75 -6.16
N ALA A 51 7.50 2.59 -5.61
CA ALA A 51 7.14 3.62 -4.65
C ALA A 51 6.31 4.71 -5.33
N MET A 52 5.19 5.05 -4.71
CA MET A 52 4.36 6.18 -5.11
C MET A 52 4.43 7.25 -4.02
N PRO A 53 4.42 8.53 -4.40
CA PRO A 53 4.41 9.62 -3.42
C PRO A 53 3.08 9.61 -2.65
N LEU A 54 3.11 10.15 -1.43
CA LEU A 54 1.90 10.39 -0.64
C LEU A 54 1.87 11.87 -0.21
N PRO A 55 1.61 12.80 -1.17
CA PRO A 55 1.69 14.23 -0.93
C PRO A 55 0.58 14.69 0.04
N PRO A 56 0.94 15.41 1.12
CA PRO A 56 0.03 15.71 2.23
C PRO A 56 -1.17 16.57 1.83
N GLU A 57 -1.06 17.36 0.79
CA GLU A 57 -2.15 18.20 0.29
C GLU A 57 -3.37 17.42 -0.19
N LEU A 58 -3.18 16.16 -0.62
CA LEU A 58 -4.30 15.31 -1.05
C LEU A 58 -5.21 14.87 0.11
N ARG A 59 -4.74 14.95 1.36
CA ARG A 59 -5.56 14.60 2.52
C ARG A 59 -6.84 15.45 2.59
N SER A 60 -6.77 16.72 2.21
CA SER A 60 -7.93 17.65 2.23
C SER A 60 -9.05 17.25 1.26
N VAL A 61 -8.76 16.40 0.25
CA VAL A 61 -9.80 15.86 -0.65
C VAL A 61 -10.81 15.00 0.12
N LEU A 62 -10.42 14.45 1.25
CA LEU A 62 -11.22 13.55 2.10
C LEU A 62 -11.94 14.29 3.25
N ASP A 63 -11.90 15.62 3.29
CA ASP A 63 -12.63 16.39 4.28
C ASP A 63 -14.13 16.24 4.07
N SER A 64 -14.88 16.11 5.17
CA SER A 64 -16.31 15.85 5.17
C SER A 64 -17.03 16.81 6.13
N GLU A 65 -18.22 17.25 5.73
CA GLU A 65 -19.10 18.07 6.60
C GLU A 65 -20.00 17.22 7.51
N VAL A 66 -20.06 15.90 7.26
CA VAL A 66 -21.00 14.98 7.94
C VAL A 66 -20.33 13.78 8.61
N ALA A 67 -19.01 13.63 8.46
CA ALA A 67 -18.23 12.53 9.05
C ALA A 67 -16.82 13.02 9.39
N ASP A 68 -16.07 12.25 10.16
CA ASP A 68 -14.68 12.56 10.52
C ASP A 68 -13.77 12.55 9.29
N ILE A 69 -14.10 11.71 8.31
CA ILE A 69 -13.37 11.57 7.03
C ILE A 69 -14.30 10.96 5.98
N ALA A 70 -14.21 11.44 4.74
CA ALA A 70 -14.84 10.79 3.60
C ALA A 70 -13.90 9.72 3.03
N ASN A 71 -14.43 8.62 2.51
CA ASN A 71 -13.64 7.60 1.81
C ASN A 71 -13.36 7.97 0.35
N ALA A 72 -14.15 8.88 -0.21
CA ALA A 72 -14.00 9.38 -1.57
C ALA A 72 -14.70 10.72 -1.71
N LYS A 73 -14.30 11.52 -2.69
CA LYS A 73 -14.98 12.76 -3.07
C LYS A 73 -15.65 12.56 -4.43
N PRO A 74 -16.97 12.59 -4.52
CA PRO A 74 -17.70 12.48 -5.78
C PRO A 74 -17.18 13.46 -6.84
N GLY A 75 -16.92 12.97 -8.05
CA GLY A 75 -16.39 13.78 -9.14
C GLY A 75 -14.89 14.06 -9.10
N HIS A 76 -14.18 13.74 -8.03
CA HIS A 76 -12.72 13.82 -7.96
C HIS A 76 -12.07 12.52 -8.47
N THR A 77 -11.31 12.61 -9.55
CA THR A 77 -10.65 11.44 -10.18
C THR A 77 -9.12 11.53 -10.16
N ALA A 78 -8.57 12.72 -9.91
CA ALA A 78 -7.12 12.92 -9.90
C ALA A 78 -6.47 12.24 -8.70
N GLY A 79 -5.37 11.53 -8.93
CA GLY A 79 -4.60 10.89 -7.87
C GLY A 79 -5.36 9.84 -7.05
N GLY A 80 -6.36 9.17 -7.64
CA GLY A 80 -7.30 8.32 -6.91
C GLY A 80 -6.65 7.29 -5.99
N MET A 81 -5.54 6.63 -6.40
CA MET A 81 -4.82 5.69 -5.52
C MET A 81 -4.17 6.41 -4.33
N LEU A 82 -3.66 7.62 -4.53
CA LEU A 82 -3.00 8.40 -3.47
C LEU A 82 -4.03 8.92 -2.46
N VAL A 83 -5.20 9.37 -2.95
CA VAL A 83 -6.34 9.77 -2.10
C VAL A 83 -6.82 8.58 -1.26
N ALA A 84 -6.97 7.40 -1.87
CA ALA A 84 -7.37 6.19 -1.17
C ALA A 84 -6.32 5.76 -0.11
N ALA A 85 -5.04 5.90 -0.40
CA ALA A 85 -3.97 5.66 0.57
C ALA A 85 -4.03 6.64 1.76
N HIS A 86 -4.35 7.92 1.53
CA HIS A 86 -4.58 8.86 2.63
C HIS A 86 -5.77 8.48 3.51
N PHE A 87 -6.82 7.89 2.93
CA PHE A 87 -7.92 7.34 3.72
C PHE A 87 -7.44 6.23 4.65
N LEU A 88 -6.72 5.24 4.14
CA LEU A 88 -6.18 4.15 4.97
C LEU A 88 -5.22 4.67 6.05
N ARG A 89 -4.33 5.60 5.70
CA ARG A 89 -3.38 6.21 6.64
C ARG A 89 -4.07 6.88 7.83
N ALA A 90 -5.27 7.41 7.66
CA ALA A 90 -6.03 8.06 8.74
C ALA A 90 -6.41 7.09 9.87
N PHE A 91 -6.35 5.78 9.63
CA PHE A 91 -6.63 4.73 10.62
C PHE A 91 -5.36 4.10 11.21
N VAL A 92 -4.20 4.51 10.76
CA VAL A 92 -2.92 4.07 11.34
C VAL A 92 -2.72 4.81 12.65
N GLY A 93 -2.60 4.05 13.74
CA GLY A 93 -2.42 4.61 15.06
C GLY A 93 -0.99 5.06 15.35
N THR A 94 -0.77 5.40 16.62
CA THR A 94 0.55 5.70 17.18
C THR A 94 0.96 4.64 18.17
N ARG A 95 2.27 4.45 18.36
CA ARG A 95 2.86 3.71 19.48
C ARG A 95 3.50 4.68 20.46
N GLY A 96 3.59 4.28 21.71
CA GLY A 96 4.03 5.15 22.80
C GLY A 96 2.84 5.91 23.42
N GLU A 97 3.11 6.67 24.47
CA GLU A 97 2.11 7.43 25.22
C GLU A 97 2.58 8.88 25.41
N GLY A 98 1.65 9.81 25.51
CA GLY A 98 1.94 11.21 25.76
C GLY A 98 2.83 11.84 24.68
N THR A 99 3.88 12.52 25.10
CA THR A 99 4.84 13.21 24.20
C THR A 99 5.74 12.26 23.40
N ASP A 100 5.80 10.99 23.79
CA ASP A 100 6.62 9.97 23.12
C ASP A 100 5.83 9.17 22.08
N ALA A 101 4.56 9.52 21.86
CA ALA A 101 3.73 8.91 20.84
C ALA A 101 4.29 9.20 19.44
N ALA A 102 4.62 8.14 18.70
CA ALA A 102 5.11 8.22 17.33
C ALA A 102 4.17 7.44 16.39
N PRO A 103 3.98 7.87 15.14
CA PRO A 103 3.23 7.09 14.16
C PRO A 103 3.81 5.69 14.02
N ILE A 104 2.95 4.69 13.90
CA ILE A 104 3.38 3.34 13.55
C ILE A 104 3.84 3.37 12.09
N PRO A 105 5.04 2.88 11.74
CA PRO A 105 5.46 2.75 10.35
C PRO A 105 4.43 1.97 9.53
N TRP A 106 4.01 2.51 8.40
CA TRP A 106 2.93 1.94 7.60
C TRP A 106 3.27 1.92 6.11
N ALA A 107 2.86 0.84 5.43
CA ALA A 107 2.90 0.73 3.98
C ALA A 107 1.63 0.05 3.45
N HIS A 108 1.08 0.60 2.37
CA HIS A 108 -0.05 0.05 1.61
C HIS A 108 0.40 -0.47 0.26
N LEU A 109 -0.01 -1.68 -0.09
CA LEU A 109 0.21 -2.31 -1.37
C LEU A 109 -1.12 -2.38 -2.12
N ASP A 110 -1.31 -1.54 -3.14
CA ASP A 110 -2.51 -1.61 -3.99
C ASP A 110 -2.31 -2.63 -5.11
N ILE A 111 -2.84 -3.83 -4.91
CA ILE A 111 -2.69 -4.94 -5.85
C ILE A 111 -3.79 -5.00 -6.92
N ALA A 112 -4.63 -3.97 -7.06
CA ALA A 112 -5.77 -3.99 -7.98
C ALA A 112 -5.41 -4.29 -9.44
N GLY A 113 -4.22 -3.86 -9.89
CA GLY A 113 -3.70 -4.18 -11.21
C GLY A 113 -3.12 -5.59 -11.31
N ALA A 114 -2.34 -6.00 -10.31
CA ALA A 114 -1.46 -7.17 -10.39
C ALA A 114 -2.03 -8.46 -9.77
N ALA A 115 -3.17 -8.41 -9.08
CA ALA A 115 -3.76 -9.55 -8.37
C ALA A 115 -4.24 -10.67 -9.30
N ASN A 116 -4.56 -10.36 -10.56
CA ASN A 116 -5.08 -11.35 -11.50
C ASN A 116 -4.48 -11.14 -12.89
N ASN A 117 -4.02 -12.23 -13.51
CA ASN A 117 -3.57 -12.26 -14.89
C ASN A 117 -4.71 -12.74 -15.81
N SER A 118 -5.31 -11.83 -16.56
CA SER A 118 -6.34 -12.16 -17.57
C SER A 118 -5.74 -12.53 -18.93
N GLY A 119 -4.45 -12.26 -19.14
CA GLY A 119 -3.74 -12.46 -20.38
C GLY A 119 -2.95 -13.78 -20.47
N ALA A 120 -1.93 -13.78 -21.33
CA ALA A 120 -1.01 -14.91 -21.44
C ALA A 120 -0.15 -15.06 -20.18
N PRO A 121 0.29 -16.30 -19.85
CA PRO A 121 1.22 -16.53 -18.76
C PRO A 121 2.51 -15.70 -18.90
N PHE A 122 3.08 -15.27 -17.77
CA PHE A 122 4.36 -14.56 -17.74
C PHE A 122 5.13 -14.89 -16.45
N GLY A 123 6.44 -15.03 -16.55
CA GLY A 123 7.27 -15.44 -15.42
C GLY A 123 6.74 -16.72 -14.77
N THR A 124 6.45 -16.64 -13.48
CA THR A 124 5.87 -17.73 -12.70
C THR A 124 4.33 -17.68 -12.65
N ASN A 125 3.71 -16.66 -13.27
CA ASN A 125 2.28 -16.44 -13.19
C ASN A 125 1.55 -17.09 -14.37
N GLY A 126 0.68 -18.05 -14.07
CA GLY A 126 -0.30 -18.56 -15.03
C GLY A 126 -1.44 -17.57 -15.29
N LYS A 127 -2.48 -18.01 -16.01
CA LYS A 127 -3.74 -17.27 -16.11
C LYS A 127 -4.53 -17.43 -14.80
N GLY A 128 -5.08 -16.35 -14.30
CA GLY A 128 -5.86 -16.32 -13.05
C GLY A 128 -5.16 -15.56 -11.91
N PRO A 129 -5.47 -15.86 -10.66
CA PRO A 129 -4.87 -15.23 -9.49
C PRO A 129 -3.35 -15.39 -9.48
N THR A 130 -2.63 -14.30 -9.21
CA THR A 130 -1.14 -14.28 -9.31
C THR A 130 -0.44 -14.60 -7.99
N GLY A 131 -1.13 -14.41 -6.84
CA GLY A 131 -0.49 -14.48 -5.53
C GLY A 131 0.53 -13.35 -5.30
N ILE A 132 0.42 -12.24 -6.03
CA ILE A 132 1.32 -11.08 -5.86
C ILE A 132 1.35 -10.61 -4.41
N ALA A 133 2.49 -10.14 -3.96
CA ALA A 133 2.86 -9.75 -2.61
C ALA A 133 3.08 -10.90 -1.61
N VAL A 134 2.66 -12.13 -1.87
CA VAL A 134 2.85 -13.26 -0.93
C VAL A 134 4.33 -13.49 -0.63
N ARG A 135 5.19 -13.53 -1.64
CA ARG A 135 6.64 -13.74 -1.47
C ARG A 135 7.31 -12.56 -0.78
N THR A 136 6.89 -11.34 -1.13
CA THR A 136 7.38 -10.13 -0.48
C THR A 136 7.01 -10.09 1.00
N LEU A 137 5.77 -10.42 1.37
CA LEU A 137 5.34 -10.45 2.76
C LEU A 137 6.08 -11.52 3.57
N LEU A 138 6.32 -12.69 2.98
CA LEU A 138 7.14 -13.72 3.63
C LEU A 138 8.57 -13.21 3.87
N ALA A 139 9.22 -12.65 2.86
CA ALA A 139 10.55 -12.08 2.98
C ALA A 139 10.60 -10.94 4.03
N LEU A 140 9.55 -10.12 4.10
CA LEU A 140 9.45 -9.04 5.08
C LEU A 140 9.32 -9.58 6.51
N THR A 141 8.52 -10.62 6.74
CA THR A 141 8.39 -11.24 8.06
C THR A 141 9.70 -11.89 8.51
N GLU A 142 10.40 -12.55 7.60
CA GLU A 142 11.73 -13.11 7.87
C GLU A 142 12.75 -12.01 8.23
N ASP A 143 12.68 -10.88 7.52
CA ASP A 143 13.58 -9.75 7.73
C ASP A 143 13.34 -9.07 9.10
N PHE A 144 12.07 -8.87 9.51
CA PHE A 144 11.72 -8.40 10.85
C PHE A 144 12.09 -9.38 11.98
N SER A 145 12.25 -10.66 11.68
CA SER A 145 12.61 -11.68 12.65
C SER A 145 14.13 -11.80 12.87
N ARG A 146 14.92 -11.09 12.09
CA ARG A 146 16.39 -11.08 12.25
C ARG A 146 16.77 -10.12 13.37
N PRO A 147 17.64 -10.57 14.30
CA PRO A 147 18.14 -9.75 15.41
C PRO A 147 18.99 -8.57 14.92
#